data_8ba7c927598e3e19fcbb6c1ec0cfb653
#
_entry.id   8ba7c927598e3e19fcbb6c1ec0cfb653
#
_cell.length_a   1.000
_cell.length_b   1.000
_cell.length_c   1.000
_cell.angle_alpha   90.00
_cell.angle_beta   90.00
_cell.angle_gamma   90.00
#
_symmetry.space_group_name_H-M   'P 1'
#
loop_
_entity.id
_entity.type
_entity.pdbx_description
1 polymer ?
#
loop_
_entity_poly.entity_id
_entity_poly.type
_entity_poly.pdbx_seq_one_letter_code
_entity_poly.pdbx_strand_id
1 'polypeptide(L)'
;MKHPHYAWSVCLGGALSVFAIIGLGVNIFSIYQPYIIELNHFTNAQGSLITTTRSLFVVAAMMTVNQLCARFGIRQMMTFGMGLFVLSCVCFALASSFPMYCLAAALTGLAYGFAGMVPLSLVIGNWFRDRRGFALGLASAATGVSTIFASPLVTSLIETRGLRFAFLTESIFNFAILVLVWLLVRSHPDDVGKTPYHLGGDGAPVPPPKEAPAGMTRSLSAALLFAAFLTGATGGPGFSHLTVLFTSCGYDSMMVAALISYLGVVICIGKILCGQIYDKIGGRLGNYYTYGVFFIAFVFCCLAPLGGTILPFVTITLFGMGVPISNVSFAAWADDLYGGAGYESAVRSFTVAFAIGMLLFGPTPGILADRFGSYVPAYAFFAATLIFSMVIVQYAYRKLNTGHRPAK
;
A
#
# COMPACT_ATOMS: atom_id res chain seq x y z
N MET A 1 -32.77 -18.76 -2.24
CA MET A 1 -31.36 -18.34 -2.06
C MET A 1 -31.29 -17.55 -0.74
N LYS A 2 -30.46 -17.97 0.23
CA LYS A 2 -30.28 -17.20 1.47
C LYS A 2 -29.62 -15.87 1.08
N HIS A 3 -30.24 -14.74 1.43
CA HIS A 3 -29.66 -13.44 1.22
C HIS A 3 -28.27 -13.36 1.87
N PRO A 4 -27.25 -12.83 1.18
CA PRO A 4 -25.94 -12.69 1.77
C PRO A 4 -26.02 -11.83 3.04
N HIS A 5 -25.27 -12.23 4.07
CA HIS A 5 -25.27 -11.49 5.33
C HIS A 5 -24.77 -10.04 5.09
N TYR A 6 -25.40 -9.07 5.77
CA TYR A 6 -25.12 -7.62 5.56
C TYR A 6 -23.62 -7.26 5.74
N ALA A 7 -22.87 -8.03 6.52
CA ALA A 7 -21.42 -7.89 6.65
C ALA A 7 -20.67 -7.86 5.31
N TRP A 8 -21.15 -8.62 4.31
CA TRP A 8 -20.55 -8.60 2.96
C TRP A 8 -20.81 -7.31 2.19
N SER A 9 -21.95 -6.68 2.42
CA SER A 9 -22.24 -5.34 1.88
C SER A 9 -21.32 -4.29 2.49
N VAL A 10 -21.04 -4.38 3.79
CA VAL A 10 -20.07 -3.50 4.47
C VAL A 10 -18.65 -3.78 3.97
N CYS A 11 -18.29 -5.05 3.78
CA CYS A 11 -17.01 -5.44 3.18
C CYS A 11 -16.84 -4.84 1.77
N LEU A 12 -17.89 -4.89 0.94
CA LEU A 12 -17.90 -4.25 -0.39
C LEU A 12 -17.72 -2.73 -0.30
N GLY A 13 -18.43 -2.06 0.62
CA GLY A 13 -18.25 -0.62 0.85
C GLY A 13 -16.82 -0.26 1.26
N GLY A 14 -16.21 -1.05 2.14
CA GLY A 14 -14.81 -0.92 2.51
C GLY A 14 -13.85 -1.20 1.35
N ALA A 15 -14.13 -2.22 0.52
CA ALA A 15 -13.37 -2.53 -0.68
C ALA A 15 -13.40 -1.37 -1.70
N LEU A 16 -14.58 -0.76 -1.91
CA LEU A 16 -14.73 0.42 -2.77
C LEU A 16 -13.94 1.63 -2.26
N SER A 17 -13.89 1.82 -0.93
CA SER A 17 -13.09 2.89 -0.33
C SER A 17 -11.59 2.72 -0.63
N VAL A 18 -11.02 1.53 -0.42
CA VAL A 18 -9.59 1.30 -0.69
C VAL A 18 -9.29 1.19 -2.19
N PHE A 19 -10.26 0.73 -3.01
CA PHE A 19 -10.19 0.82 -4.47
C PHE A 19 -9.94 2.27 -4.92
N ALA A 20 -10.74 3.21 -4.42
CA ALA A 20 -10.63 4.62 -4.75
C ALA A 20 -9.32 5.22 -4.19
N ILE A 21 -9.16 5.20 -2.87
CA ILE A 21 -8.09 5.98 -2.21
C ILE A 21 -6.71 5.39 -2.47
N ILE A 22 -6.55 4.07 -2.30
CA ILE A 22 -5.24 3.44 -2.48
C ILE A 22 -5.01 3.13 -3.96
N GLY A 23 -6.02 2.57 -4.61
CA GLY A 23 -5.91 2.19 -6.01
C GLY A 23 -5.75 3.39 -6.92
N LEU A 24 -6.71 4.29 -6.94
CA LEU A 24 -6.66 5.48 -7.81
C LEU A 24 -5.73 6.54 -7.23
N GLY A 25 -5.89 6.92 -5.97
CA GLY A 25 -5.15 8.04 -5.36
C GLY A 25 -3.68 7.79 -5.09
N VAL A 26 -3.23 6.53 -4.96
CA VAL A 26 -1.82 6.20 -4.68
C VAL A 26 -1.17 5.48 -5.85
N ASN A 27 -1.75 4.33 -6.27
CA ASN A 27 -1.12 3.50 -7.29
C ASN A 27 -1.18 4.17 -8.68
N ILE A 28 -2.36 4.66 -9.08
CA ILE A 28 -2.56 5.33 -10.37
C ILE A 28 -1.91 6.70 -10.43
N PHE A 29 -1.72 7.38 -9.28
CA PHE A 29 -1.03 8.67 -9.25
C PHE A 29 0.38 8.59 -9.86
N SER A 30 1.02 7.43 -9.83
CA SER A 30 2.30 7.21 -10.51
C SER A 30 2.25 7.46 -12.01
N ILE A 31 1.08 7.27 -12.64
CA ILE A 31 0.85 7.57 -14.08
C ILE A 31 0.72 9.07 -14.31
N TYR A 32 0.05 9.79 -13.40
CA TYR A 32 -0.09 11.25 -13.50
C TYR A 32 1.24 11.99 -13.31
N GLN A 33 2.14 11.45 -12.50
CA GLN A 33 3.36 12.14 -12.09
C GLN A 33 4.26 12.62 -13.25
N PRO A 34 4.60 11.80 -14.28
CA PRO A 34 5.42 12.27 -15.40
C PRO A 34 4.73 13.40 -16.18
N TYR A 35 3.42 13.30 -16.43
CA TYR A 35 2.67 14.35 -17.11
C TYR A 35 2.59 15.66 -16.31
N ILE A 36 2.50 15.59 -14.99
CA ILE A 36 2.54 16.76 -14.10
C ILE A 36 3.90 17.44 -14.19
N ILE A 37 4.99 16.67 -14.17
CA ILE A 37 6.37 17.17 -14.28
C ILE A 37 6.56 17.88 -15.62
N GLU A 38 6.19 17.22 -16.71
CA GLU A 38 6.37 17.73 -18.07
C GLU A 38 5.53 19.00 -18.34
N LEU A 39 4.22 18.93 -18.06
CA LEU A 39 3.28 20.03 -18.33
C LEU A 39 3.62 21.31 -17.57
N ASN A 40 4.13 21.21 -16.35
CA ASN A 40 4.42 22.35 -15.49
C ASN A 40 5.91 22.73 -15.47
N HIS A 41 6.75 22.03 -16.24
CA HIS A 41 8.21 22.20 -16.24
C HIS A 41 8.82 22.09 -14.84
N PHE A 42 8.30 21.17 -14.03
CA PHE A 42 8.83 20.92 -12.69
C PHE A 42 10.12 20.10 -12.76
N THR A 43 10.98 20.26 -11.75
CA THR A 43 12.11 19.35 -11.56
C THR A 43 11.60 17.98 -11.07
N ASN A 44 12.41 16.93 -11.27
CA ASN A 44 12.10 15.59 -10.75
C ASN A 44 12.01 15.60 -9.22
N ALA A 45 12.81 16.42 -8.55
CA ALA A 45 12.72 16.64 -7.10
C ALA A 45 11.36 17.22 -6.69
N GLN A 46 10.84 18.20 -7.43
CA GLN A 46 9.48 18.73 -7.18
C GLN A 46 8.40 17.68 -7.37
N GLY A 47 8.48 16.86 -8.43
CA GLY A 47 7.59 15.73 -8.65
C GLY A 47 7.59 14.73 -7.47
N SER A 48 8.79 14.43 -6.95
CA SER A 48 8.95 13.56 -5.78
C SER A 48 8.43 14.21 -4.48
N LEU A 49 8.58 15.52 -4.31
CA LEU A 49 8.07 16.24 -3.16
C LEU A 49 6.54 16.27 -3.09
N ILE A 50 5.83 16.24 -4.22
CA ILE A 50 4.37 16.10 -4.24
C ILE A 50 3.96 14.78 -3.58
N THR A 51 4.59 13.67 -3.95
CA THR A 51 4.29 12.35 -3.35
C THR A 51 4.75 12.27 -1.89
N THR A 52 5.82 12.94 -1.53
CA THR A 52 6.31 13.05 -0.15
C THR A 52 5.34 13.83 0.72
N THR A 53 4.78 14.94 0.22
CA THR A 53 3.75 15.72 0.90
C THR A 53 2.53 14.83 1.20
N ARG A 54 2.08 14.05 0.23
CA ARG A 54 1.02 13.05 0.46
C ARG A 54 1.38 12.11 1.62
N SER A 55 2.59 11.55 1.61
CA SER A 55 3.04 10.60 2.63
C SER A 55 3.10 11.22 4.03
N LEU A 56 3.49 12.49 4.15
CA LEU A 56 3.47 13.25 5.40
C LEU A 56 2.06 13.30 6.00
N PHE A 57 1.08 13.65 5.19
CA PHE A 57 -0.31 13.76 5.64
C PHE A 57 -0.97 12.39 5.86
N VAL A 58 -0.51 11.32 5.18
CA VAL A 58 -0.88 9.93 5.51
C VAL A 58 -0.47 9.60 6.94
N VAL A 59 0.79 9.84 7.30
CA VAL A 59 1.31 9.57 8.65
C VAL A 59 0.54 10.39 9.70
N ALA A 60 0.36 11.69 9.48
CA ALA A 60 -0.38 12.57 10.38
C ALA A 60 -1.82 12.08 10.62
N ALA A 61 -2.52 11.69 9.55
CA ALA A 61 -3.87 11.17 9.66
C ALA A 61 -3.93 9.80 10.36
N MET A 62 -2.98 8.89 10.08
CA MET A 62 -2.91 7.59 10.75
C MET A 62 -2.67 7.68 12.26
N MET A 63 -1.98 8.73 12.73
CA MET A 63 -1.76 8.95 14.17
C MET A 63 -3.06 9.32 14.92
N THR A 64 -4.03 9.91 14.21
CA THR A 64 -5.26 10.45 14.79
C THR A 64 -6.52 9.66 14.48
N VAL A 65 -6.49 8.83 13.42
CA VAL A 65 -7.68 8.16 12.89
C VAL A 65 -8.43 7.29 13.91
N ASN A 66 -7.72 6.55 14.76
CA ASN A 66 -8.37 5.69 15.77
C ASN A 66 -9.20 6.51 16.77
N GLN A 67 -8.64 7.64 17.24
CA GLN A 67 -9.34 8.56 18.15
C GLN A 67 -10.55 9.20 17.47
N LEU A 68 -10.39 9.60 16.22
CA LEU A 68 -11.47 10.20 15.43
C LEU A 68 -12.57 9.18 15.09
N CYS A 69 -12.20 7.94 14.74
CA CYS A 69 -13.17 6.86 14.53
C CYS A 69 -13.94 6.50 15.81
N ALA A 70 -13.28 6.52 16.97
CA ALA A 70 -13.93 6.30 18.27
C ALA A 70 -14.90 7.44 18.61
N ARG A 71 -14.58 8.69 18.25
CA ARG A 71 -15.41 9.87 18.58
C ARG A 71 -16.56 10.09 17.61
N PHE A 72 -16.32 9.95 16.32
CA PHE A 72 -17.28 10.30 15.25
C PHE A 72 -17.91 9.07 14.57
N GLY A 73 -17.36 7.88 14.79
CA GLY A 73 -17.76 6.65 14.11
C GLY A 73 -16.99 6.38 12.82
N ILE A 74 -16.81 5.10 12.49
CA ILE A 74 -15.99 4.66 11.34
C ILE A 74 -16.66 5.08 10.02
N ARG A 75 -17.98 4.97 9.91
CA ARG A 75 -18.74 5.37 8.72
C ARG A 75 -18.53 6.83 8.35
N GLN A 76 -18.68 7.74 9.34
CA GLN A 76 -18.50 9.17 9.12
C GLN A 76 -17.05 9.49 8.71
N MET A 77 -16.08 8.86 9.35
CA MET A 77 -14.67 9.08 9.02
C MET A 77 -14.31 8.58 7.62
N MET A 78 -14.81 7.39 7.22
CA MET A 78 -14.61 6.88 5.86
C MET A 78 -15.28 7.79 4.80
N THR A 79 -16.49 8.25 5.06
CA THR A 79 -17.20 9.17 4.15
C THR A 79 -16.48 10.51 4.04
N PHE A 80 -16.02 11.06 5.18
CA PHE A 80 -15.23 12.30 5.21
C PHE A 80 -13.92 12.15 4.43
N GLY A 81 -13.19 11.05 4.64
CA GLY A 81 -11.97 10.74 3.90
C GLY A 81 -12.21 10.63 2.39
N MET A 82 -13.30 9.97 1.98
CA MET A 82 -13.71 9.92 0.57
C MET A 82 -14.02 11.32 0.01
N GLY A 83 -14.69 12.19 0.79
CA GLY A 83 -14.95 13.58 0.43
C GLY A 83 -13.66 14.39 0.22
N LEU A 84 -12.68 14.21 1.10
CA LEU A 84 -11.35 14.81 0.94
C LEU A 84 -10.65 14.33 -0.34
N PHE A 85 -10.82 13.05 -0.70
CA PHE A 85 -10.24 12.53 -1.94
C PHE A 85 -10.90 13.11 -3.19
N VAL A 86 -12.24 13.22 -3.21
CA VAL A 86 -12.97 13.91 -4.29
C VAL A 86 -12.47 15.35 -4.43
N LEU A 87 -12.37 16.08 -3.32
CA LEU A 87 -11.84 17.44 -3.31
C LEU A 87 -10.39 17.50 -3.80
N SER A 88 -9.56 16.54 -3.43
CA SER A 88 -8.18 16.42 -3.90
C SER A 88 -8.10 16.31 -5.43
N CYS A 89 -8.92 15.46 -6.04
CA CYS A 89 -8.97 15.31 -7.50
C CYS A 89 -9.36 16.64 -8.18
N VAL A 90 -10.33 17.39 -7.62
CA VAL A 90 -10.67 18.72 -8.11
C VAL A 90 -9.50 19.69 -7.96
N CYS A 91 -8.82 19.68 -6.82
CA CYS A 91 -7.64 20.52 -6.59
C CYS A 91 -6.51 20.19 -7.59
N PHE A 92 -6.24 18.90 -7.88
CA PHE A 92 -5.28 18.50 -8.93
C PHE A 92 -5.70 18.99 -10.31
N ALA A 93 -6.99 18.94 -10.65
CA ALA A 93 -7.51 19.42 -11.93
C ALA A 93 -7.36 20.95 -12.11
N LEU A 94 -7.38 21.70 -11.02
CA LEU A 94 -7.28 23.16 -11.01
C LEU A 94 -5.86 23.65 -10.70
N ALA A 95 -4.94 22.75 -10.33
CA ALA A 95 -3.60 23.13 -9.94
C ALA A 95 -2.80 23.69 -11.13
N SER A 96 -2.18 24.85 -10.89
CA SER A 96 -1.32 25.55 -11.85
C SER A 96 0.05 25.93 -11.26
N SER A 97 0.29 25.59 -9.99
CA SER A 97 1.55 25.89 -9.31
C SER A 97 1.95 24.74 -8.37
N PHE A 98 3.24 24.63 -8.09
CA PHE A 98 3.78 23.59 -7.22
C PHE A 98 3.09 23.52 -5.84
N PRO A 99 2.83 24.65 -5.11
CA PRO A 99 2.11 24.59 -3.84
C PRO A 99 0.67 24.04 -3.96
N MET A 100 -0.02 24.30 -5.07
CA MET A 100 -1.37 23.78 -5.31
C MET A 100 -1.34 22.24 -5.50
N TYR A 101 -0.35 21.71 -6.23
CA TYR A 101 -0.13 20.27 -6.34
C TYR A 101 0.19 19.64 -4.97
N CYS A 102 0.98 20.30 -4.13
CA CYS A 102 1.27 19.85 -2.77
C CYS A 102 0.00 19.86 -1.89
N LEU A 103 -0.84 20.90 -2.00
CA LEU A 103 -2.12 20.96 -1.28
C LEU A 103 -3.04 19.80 -1.68
N ALA A 104 -3.20 19.54 -2.98
CA ALA A 104 -3.98 18.42 -3.48
C ALA A 104 -3.43 17.08 -2.97
N ALA A 105 -2.11 16.88 -2.99
CA ALA A 105 -1.47 15.70 -2.46
C ALA A 105 -1.67 15.54 -0.94
N ALA A 106 -1.66 16.64 -0.18
CA ALA A 106 -1.96 16.63 1.25
C ALA A 106 -3.38 16.14 1.54
N LEU A 107 -4.37 16.60 0.75
CA LEU A 107 -5.76 16.12 0.83
C LEU A 107 -5.87 14.62 0.53
N THR A 108 -5.17 14.12 -0.49
CA THR A 108 -5.09 12.67 -0.76
C THR A 108 -4.48 11.91 0.43
N GLY A 109 -3.44 12.47 1.06
CA GLY A 109 -2.80 11.88 2.24
C GLY A 109 -3.74 11.76 3.43
N LEU A 110 -4.49 12.83 3.76
CA LEU A 110 -5.52 12.81 4.79
C LEU A 110 -6.63 11.80 4.47
N ALA A 111 -7.09 11.77 3.22
CA ALA A 111 -8.07 10.82 2.74
C ALA A 111 -7.62 9.37 2.96
N TYR A 112 -6.36 9.06 2.66
CA TYR A 112 -5.80 7.73 2.88
C TYR A 112 -5.84 7.34 4.36
N GLY A 113 -5.47 8.23 5.27
CA GLY A 113 -5.51 7.94 6.70
C GLY A 113 -6.94 7.70 7.21
N PHE A 114 -7.91 8.49 6.74
CA PHE A 114 -9.29 8.46 7.25
C PHE A 114 -10.21 7.46 6.56
N ALA A 115 -9.88 6.98 5.35
CA ALA A 115 -10.73 6.02 4.64
C ALA A 115 -9.95 4.88 3.96
N GLY A 116 -8.64 4.72 4.27
CA GLY A 116 -7.79 3.64 3.77
C GLY A 116 -7.85 2.37 4.63
N MET A 117 -6.68 1.71 4.77
CA MET A 117 -6.59 0.38 5.39
C MET A 117 -6.95 0.35 6.88
N VAL A 118 -6.68 1.41 7.64
CA VAL A 118 -6.94 1.43 9.09
C VAL A 118 -8.44 1.40 9.36
N PRO A 119 -9.27 2.33 8.85
CA PRO A 119 -10.71 2.25 9.01
C PRO A 119 -11.33 0.98 8.41
N LEU A 120 -10.82 0.49 7.28
CA LEU A 120 -11.23 -0.80 6.71
C LEU A 120 -11.04 -1.93 7.71
N SER A 121 -9.87 -2.02 8.36
CA SER A 121 -9.59 -3.09 9.33
C SER A 121 -10.49 -2.99 10.56
N LEU A 122 -10.80 -1.78 11.03
CA LEU A 122 -11.71 -1.54 12.15
C LEU A 122 -13.13 -1.99 11.82
N VAL A 123 -13.67 -1.56 10.67
CA VAL A 123 -15.05 -1.94 10.29
C VAL A 123 -15.19 -3.44 10.05
N ILE A 124 -14.22 -4.07 9.39
CA ILE A 124 -14.22 -5.53 9.20
C ILE A 124 -14.10 -6.24 10.56
N GLY A 125 -13.31 -5.70 11.48
CA GLY A 125 -13.19 -6.21 12.83
C GLY A 125 -14.49 -6.22 13.62
N ASN A 126 -15.35 -5.21 13.43
CA ASN A 126 -16.65 -5.13 14.08
C ASN A 126 -17.69 -6.08 13.45
N TRP A 127 -17.61 -6.30 12.12
CA TRP A 127 -18.61 -7.04 11.37
C TRP A 127 -18.33 -8.54 11.21
N PHE A 128 -17.05 -8.96 11.33
CA PHE A 128 -16.66 -10.36 11.14
C PHE A 128 -16.03 -10.91 12.42
N ARG A 129 -16.61 -11.97 12.98
CA ARG A 129 -15.98 -12.79 14.02
C ARG A 129 -15.08 -13.85 13.37
N ASP A 130 -15.65 -14.57 12.39
CA ASP A 130 -14.94 -15.56 11.60
C ASP A 130 -14.50 -14.98 10.25
N ARG A 131 -13.47 -15.58 9.65
CA ARG A 131 -12.95 -15.20 8.32
C ARG A 131 -12.57 -13.73 8.21
N ARG A 132 -12.21 -13.08 9.32
CA ARG A 132 -11.80 -11.67 9.36
C ARG A 132 -10.62 -11.40 8.40
N GLY A 133 -9.60 -12.29 8.42
CA GLY A 133 -8.45 -12.20 7.50
C GLY A 133 -8.84 -12.33 6.03
N PHE A 134 -9.74 -13.28 5.72
CA PHE A 134 -10.26 -13.44 4.36
C PHE A 134 -11.04 -12.21 3.88
N ALA A 135 -11.94 -11.68 4.71
CA ALA A 135 -12.71 -10.47 4.37
C ALA A 135 -11.81 -9.25 4.16
N LEU A 136 -10.79 -9.06 5.01
CA LEU A 136 -9.80 -7.99 4.87
C LEU A 136 -8.93 -8.18 3.62
N GLY A 137 -8.50 -9.41 3.35
CA GLY A 137 -7.75 -9.78 2.15
C GLY A 137 -8.55 -9.51 0.88
N LEU A 138 -9.81 -9.94 0.83
CA LEU A 138 -10.71 -9.71 -0.30
C LEU A 138 -10.95 -8.22 -0.54
N ALA A 139 -11.26 -7.46 0.52
CA ALA A 139 -11.44 -6.01 0.40
C ALA A 139 -10.16 -5.31 -0.06
N SER A 140 -8.99 -5.69 0.46
CA SER A 140 -7.71 -5.09 0.06
C SER A 140 -7.28 -5.43 -1.36
N ALA A 141 -7.73 -6.56 -1.92
CA ALA A 141 -7.48 -6.91 -3.33
C ALA A 141 -8.08 -5.91 -4.32
N ALA A 142 -9.11 -5.16 -3.91
CA ALA A 142 -9.71 -4.09 -4.73
C ALA A 142 -8.69 -3.02 -5.16
N THR A 143 -7.61 -2.82 -4.42
CA THR A 143 -6.51 -1.90 -4.81
C THR A 143 -5.77 -2.36 -6.06
N GLY A 144 -5.60 -3.68 -6.24
CA GLY A 144 -5.01 -4.24 -7.47
C GLY A 144 -5.99 -4.18 -8.64
N VAL A 145 -7.27 -4.46 -8.38
CA VAL A 145 -8.34 -4.38 -9.40
C VAL A 145 -8.41 -2.96 -9.98
N SER A 146 -8.35 -1.91 -9.14
CA SER A 146 -8.33 -0.52 -9.62
C SER A 146 -7.13 -0.26 -10.54
N THR A 147 -5.95 -0.73 -10.18
CA THR A 147 -4.72 -0.54 -10.95
C THR A 147 -4.82 -1.19 -12.33
N ILE A 148 -5.42 -2.39 -12.43
CA ILE A 148 -5.60 -3.11 -13.71
C ILE A 148 -6.41 -2.29 -14.72
N PHE A 149 -7.55 -1.78 -14.30
CA PHE A 149 -8.48 -1.10 -15.22
C PHE A 149 -8.17 0.39 -15.39
N ALA A 150 -7.77 1.06 -14.31
CA ALA A 150 -7.58 2.51 -14.35
C ALA A 150 -6.30 2.93 -15.07
N SER A 151 -5.22 2.12 -15.06
CA SER A 151 -3.97 2.48 -15.72
C SER A 151 -4.13 2.85 -17.20
N PRO A 152 -4.62 1.97 -18.07
CA PRO A 152 -4.77 2.31 -19.49
C PRO A 152 -5.85 3.37 -19.73
N LEU A 153 -6.92 3.37 -18.90
CA LEU A 153 -7.99 4.35 -19.02
C LEU A 153 -7.49 5.77 -18.73
N VAL A 154 -6.77 5.95 -17.63
CA VAL A 154 -6.24 7.26 -17.22
C VAL A 154 -5.20 7.75 -18.22
N THR A 155 -4.29 6.88 -18.68
CA THR A 155 -3.31 7.25 -19.72
C THR A 155 -4.02 7.72 -20.99
N SER A 156 -5.00 6.98 -21.51
CA SER A 156 -5.78 7.35 -22.68
C SER A 156 -6.54 8.69 -22.47
N LEU A 157 -7.12 8.92 -21.30
CA LEU A 157 -7.79 10.18 -20.97
C LEU A 157 -6.83 11.36 -20.94
N ILE A 158 -5.62 11.18 -20.39
CA ILE A 158 -4.61 12.24 -20.35
C ILE A 158 -4.15 12.57 -21.77
N GLU A 159 -3.85 11.57 -22.59
CA GLU A 159 -3.34 11.77 -23.95
C GLU A 159 -4.39 12.35 -24.92
N THR A 160 -5.66 11.99 -24.76
CA THR A 160 -6.75 12.44 -25.66
C THR A 160 -7.42 13.73 -25.22
N ARG A 161 -7.57 13.95 -23.90
CA ARG A 161 -8.36 15.06 -23.34
C ARG A 161 -7.57 15.94 -22.36
N GLY A 162 -6.34 15.55 -22.02
CA GLY A 162 -5.45 16.26 -21.13
C GLY A 162 -5.64 15.96 -19.64
N LEU A 163 -4.64 16.37 -18.88
CA LEU A 163 -4.50 16.09 -17.45
C LEU A 163 -5.70 16.56 -16.61
N ARG A 164 -6.18 17.79 -16.88
CA ARG A 164 -7.32 18.38 -16.15
C ARG A 164 -8.59 17.56 -16.31
N PHE A 165 -8.87 17.09 -17.53
CA PHE A 165 -10.06 16.29 -17.81
C PHE A 165 -10.00 14.93 -17.13
N ALA A 166 -8.82 14.30 -17.12
CA ALA A 166 -8.62 13.03 -16.43
C ALA A 166 -8.91 13.14 -14.92
N PHE A 167 -8.38 14.15 -14.23
CA PHE A 167 -8.67 14.38 -12.80
C PHE A 167 -10.14 14.71 -12.52
N LEU A 168 -10.80 15.49 -13.38
CA LEU A 168 -12.24 15.77 -13.20
C LEU A 168 -13.08 14.51 -13.38
N THR A 169 -12.77 13.67 -14.37
CA THR A 169 -13.44 12.38 -14.57
C THR A 169 -13.26 11.48 -13.36
N GLU A 170 -12.03 11.40 -12.83
CA GLU A 170 -11.72 10.66 -11.62
C GLU A 170 -12.49 11.21 -10.41
N SER A 171 -12.61 12.53 -10.27
CA SER A 171 -13.37 13.16 -9.20
C SER A 171 -14.86 12.77 -9.24
N ILE A 172 -15.49 12.79 -10.42
CA ILE A 172 -16.90 12.39 -10.59
C ILE A 172 -17.09 10.90 -10.24
N PHE A 173 -16.16 10.05 -10.70
CA PHE A 173 -16.19 8.63 -10.40
C PHE A 173 -16.05 8.36 -8.90
N ASN A 174 -15.11 9.04 -8.23
CA ASN A 174 -14.89 8.91 -6.79
C ASN A 174 -16.07 9.49 -5.98
N PHE A 175 -16.78 10.50 -6.48
CA PHE A 175 -18.02 10.99 -5.85
C PHE A 175 -19.12 9.91 -5.87
N ALA A 176 -19.27 9.18 -6.96
CA ALA A 176 -20.20 8.06 -7.00
C ALA A 176 -19.80 6.95 -6.00
N ILE A 177 -18.50 6.63 -5.89
CA ILE A 177 -18.00 5.68 -4.88
C ILE A 177 -18.25 6.20 -3.45
N LEU A 178 -18.07 7.50 -3.19
CA LEU A 178 -18.38 8.12 -1.88
C LEU A 178 -19.82 7.84 -1.48
N VAL A 179 -20.77 8.04 -2.40
CA VAL A 179 -22.21 7.77 -2.14
C VAL A 179 -22.42 6.28 -1.82
N LEU A 180 -21.78 5.37 -2.57
CA LEU A 180 -21.87 3.93 -2.30
C LEU A 180 -21.25 3.56 -0.94
N VAL A 181 -20.11 4.12 -0.59
CA VAL A 181 -19.47 3.91 0.73
C VAL A 181 -20.39 4.39 1.85
N TRP A 182 -20.96 5.58 1.72
CA TRP A 182 -21.92 6.11 2.70
C TRP A 182 -23.18 5.24 2.85
N LEU A 183 -23.68 4.65 1.77
CA LEU A 183 -24.85 3.77 1.78
C LEU A 183 -24.53 2.38 2.38
N LEU A 184 -23.37 1.78 2.04
CA LEU A 184 -23.04 0.39 2.36
C LEU A 184 -22.35 0.23 3.72
N VAL A 185 -21.47 1.17 4.10
CA VAL A 185 -20.70 1.06 5.35
C VAL A 185 -21.60 1.42 6.55
N ARG A 186 -21.52 0.59 7.60
CA ARG A 186 -22.06 0.83 8.93
C ARG A 186 -20.98 0.54 9.95
N SER A 187 -20.86 1.37 10.97
CA SER A 187 -19.79 1.26 11.98
C SER A 187 -19.91 -0.03 12.79
N HIS A 188 -21.11 -0.38 13.21
CA HIS A 188 -21.39 -1.54 14.03
C HIS A 188 -22.59 -2.34 13.49
N PRO A 189 -22.66 -3.67 13.74
CA PRO A 189 -23.83 -4.46 13.39
C PRO A 189 -25.10 -3.98 14.06
N ASP A 190 -25.01 -3.48 15.29
CA ASP A 190 -26.12 -2.96 16.08
C ASP A 190 -26.79 -1.75 15.42
N ASP A 191 -26.07 -0.96 14.60
CA ASP A 191 -26.59 0.19 13.85
C ASP A 191 -27.76 -0.20 12.92
N VAL A 192 -27.87 -1.47 12.56
CA VAL A 192 -28.89 -2.02 11.64
C VAL A 192 -29.60 -3.26 12.25
N GLY A 193 -29.50 -3.47 13.57
CA GLY A 193 -30.13 -4.59 14.26
C GLY A 193 -29.65 -5.96 13.78
N LYS A 194 -28.38 -6.09 13.40
CA LYS A 194 -27.76 -7.34 12.95
C LYS A 194 -26.71 -7.80 13.94
N THR A 195 -26.40 -9.11 13.89
CA THR A 195 -25.27 -9.69 14.61
C THR A 195 -24.02 -9.73 13.73
N PRO A 196 -22.80 -9.77 14.30
CA PRO A 196 -21.60 -9.99 13.53
C PRO A 196 -21.66 -11.31 12.75
N TYR A 197 -21.03 -11.34 11.58
CA TYR A 197 -20.96 -12.54 10.74
C TYR A 197 -20.21 -13.67 11.44
N HIS A 198 -20.84 -14.84 11.53
CA HIS A 198 -20.32 -16.04 12.16
C HIS A 198 -20.70 -17.30 11.35
N LEU A 199 -19.77 -18.24 11.14
CA LEU A 199 -19.96 -19.42 10.27
C LEU A 199 -20.51 -20.65 11.00
N GLY A 200 -20.23 -20.79 12.26
CA GLY A 200 -20.66 -21.89 13.07
C GLY A 200 -21.17 -21.37 14.40
N GLY A 201 -22.31 -21.80 14.85
CA GLY A 201 -22.91 -21.38 16.12
C GLY A 201 -21.87 -21.23 17.25
N ASP A 202 -22.19 -20.50 18.27
CA ASP A 202 -21.34 -20.14 19.42
C ASP A 202 -20.63 -21.38 20.05
N GLY A 203 -19.41 -21.70 19.59
CA GLY A 203 -18.72 -22.83 20.21
C GLY A 203 -17.47 -23.41 19.56
N ALA A 204 -17.00 -22.93 18.41
CA ALA A 204 -15.72 -23.42 17.90
C ALA A 204 -14.55 -22.87 18.74
N PRO A 205 -13.64 -23.72 19.28
CA PRO A 205 -12.52 -23.24 20.09
C PRO A 205 -11.58 -22.39 19.25
N VAL A 206 -11.38 -21.15 19.68
CA VAL A 206 -10.35 -20.29 19.12
C VAL A 206 -8.99 -20.88 19.54
N PRO A 207 -8.07 -21.21 18.61
CA PRO A 207 -6.75 -21.68 18.98
C PRO A 207 -6.09 -20.67 19.94
N PRO A 208 -5.39 -21.14 20.98
CA PRO A 208 -4.71 -20.23 21.90
C PRO A 208 -3.71 -19.36 21.14
N PRO A 209 -3.56 -18.06 21.51
CA PRO A 209 -2.60 -17.18 20.90
C PRO A 209 -1.19 -17.79 20.99
N LYS A 210 -0.39 -17.67 19.93
CA LYS A 210 1.02 -18.07 19.99
C LYS A 210 1.72 -17.28 21.11
N GLU A 211 2.51 -17.98 21.91
CA GLU A 211 3.35 -17.33 22.92
C GLU A 211 4.53 -16.61 22.26
N ALA A 212 4.88 -15.45 22.79
CA ALA A 212 6.05 -14.72 22.33
C ALA A 212 7.33 -15.53 22.65
N PRO A 213 8.31 -15.61 21.73
CA PRO A 213 9.55 -16.29 22.02
C PRO A 213 10.32 -15.59 23.15
N ALA A 214 10.91 -16.38 24.03
CA ALA A 214 11.77 -15.85 25.07
C ALA A 214 13.03 -15.19 24.46
N GLY A 215 13.44 -14.03 25.01
CA GLY A 215 14.67 -13.35 24.59
C GLY A 215 14.48 -12.10 23.71
N MET A 216 13.25 -11.64 23.48
CA MET A 216 13.03 -10.34 22.85
C MET A 216 13.59 -9.21 23.74
N THR A 217 14.57 -8.48 23.24
CA THR A 217 15.19 -7.33 23.94
C THR A 217 14.77 -6.01 23.29
N ARG A 218 14.84 -4.90 24.05
CA ARG A 218 14.55 -3.56 23.50
C ARG A 218 15.42 -3.22 22.28
N SER A 219 16.70 -3.61 22.31
CA SER A 219 17.62 -3.40 21.18
C SER A 219 17.23 -4.20 19.93
N LEU A 220 16.72 -5.42 20.11
CA LEU A 220 16.26 -6.25 18.99
C LEU A 220 14.95 -5.70 18.41
N SER A 221 14.02 -5.24 19.26
CA SER A 221 12.80 -4.57 18.79
C SER A 221 13.13 -3.28 18.04
N ALA A 222 14.07 -2.48 18.53
CA ALA A 222 14.53 -1.27 17.83
C ALA A 222 15.18 -1.60 16.47
N ALA A 223 15.97 -2.66 16.40
CA ALA A 223 16.57 -3.12 15.15
C ALA A 223 15.51 -3.57 14.12
N LEU A 224 14.46 -4.29 14.55
CA LEU A 224 13.34 -4.67 13.69
C LEU A 224 12.52 -3.46 13.22
N LEU A 225 12.29 -2.47 14.08
CA LEU A 225 11.65 -1.21 13.69
C LEU A 225 12.50 -0.45 12.67
N PHE A 226 13.82 -0.45 12.86
CA PHE A 226 14.74 0.15 11.90
C PHE A 226 14.74 -0.62 10.56
N ALA A 227 14.66 -1.94 10.56
CA ALA A 227 14.50 -2.73 9.33
C ALA A 227 13.16 -2.41 8.62
N ALA A 228 12.07 -2.26 9.36
CA ALA A 228 10.78 -1.84 8.78
C ALA A 228 10.86 -0.42 8.19
N PHE A 229 11.54 0.50 8.87
CA PHE A 229 11.85 1.84 8.36
C PHE A 229 12.65 1.80 7.05
N LEU A 230 13.73 1.01 6.98
CA LEU A 230 14.53 0.84 5.76
C LEU A 230 13.72 0.20 4.62
N THR A 231 12.84 -0.75 4.93
CA THR A 231 11.93 -1.33 3.95
C THR A 231 10.97 -0.27 3.40
N GLY A 232 10.50 0.66 4.25
CA GLY A 232 9.70 1.82 3.84
C GLY A 232 10.48 2.81 2.98
N ALA A 233 11.73 3.08 3.36
CA ALA A 233 12.63 3.97 2.62
C ALA A 233 12.90 3.50 1.18
N THR A 234 12.73 2.21 0.90
CA THR A 234 12.95 1.63 -0.43
C THR A 234 11.65 1.33 -1.16
N GLY A 235 10.73 0.63 -0.50
CA GLY A 235 9.51 0.10 -1.15
C GLY A 235 8.56 1.17 -1.62
N GLY A 236 8.29 2.17 -0.80
CA GLY A 236 7.38 3.27 -1.12
C GLY A 236 7.87 4.15 -2.29
N PRO A 237 9.05 4.77 -2.16
CA PRO A 237 9.63 5.58 -3.23
C PRO A 237 9.91 4.76 -4.50
N GLY A 238 10.39 3.51 -4.38
CA GLY A 238 10.61 2.61 -5.51
C GLY A 238 9.32 2.34 -6.30
N PHE A 239 8.23 2.06 -5.60
CA PHE A 239 6.92 1.86 -6.24
C PHE A 239 6.40 3.15 -6.90
N SER A 240 6.45 4.27 -6.21
CA SER A 240 5.88 5.55 -6.68
C SER A 240 6.60 6.09 -7.93
N HIS A 241 7.87 5.77 -8.12
CA HIS A 241 8.67 6.27 -9.24
C HIS A 241 8.89 5.26 -10.37
N LEU A 242 8.20 4.12 -10.32
CA LEU A 242 8.38 3.06 -11.32
C LEU A 242 7.96 3.51 -12.72
N THR A 243 6.83 4.24 -12.82
CA THR A 243 6.36 4.83 -14.08
C THR A 243 7.36 5.83 -14.63
N VAL A 244 7.84 6.75 -13.78
CA VAL A 244 8.81 7.79 -14.20
C VAL A 244 10.14 7.16 -14.61
N LEU A 245 10.59 6.06 -13.96
CA LEU A 245 11.76 5.31 -14.40
C LEU A 245 11.61 4.85 -15.85
N PHE A 246 10.51 4.14 -16.16
CA PHE A 246 10.32 3.59 -17.51
C PHE A 246 10.12 4.70 -18.57
N THR A 247 9.34 5.74 -18.27
CA THR A 247 9.17 6.87 -19.21
C THR A 247 10.47 7.60 -19.45
N SER A 248 11.31 7.81 -18.42
CA SER A 248 12.64 8.44 -18.59
C SER A 248 13.63 7.58 -19.39
N CYS A 249 13.40 6.26 -19.46
CA CYS A 249 14.17 5.35 -20.31
C CYS A 249 13.63 5.27 -21.76
N GLY A 250 12.63 6.07 -22.13
CA GLY A 250 12.09 6.15 -23.49
C GLY A 250 11.03 5.09 -23.81
N TYR A 251 10.47 4.41 -22.83
CA TYR A 251 9.32 3.52 -23.08
C TYR A 251 8.05 4.32 -23.33
N ASP A 252 7.25 3.84 -24.29
CA ASP A 252 5.97 4.44 -24.64
C ASP A 252 4.99 4.47 -23.45
N SER A 253 4.24 5.57 -23.31
CA SER A 253 3.34 5.78 -22.18
C SER A 253 2.24 4.74 -22.07
N MET A 254 1.70 4.27 -23.21
CA MET A 254 0.68 3.23 -23.23
C MET A 254 1.27 1.87 -22.81
N MET A 255 2.51 1.57 -23.21
CA MET A 255 3.25 0.39 -22.73
C MET A 255 3.48 0.46 -21.23
N VAL A 256 3.89 1.62 -20.70
CA VAL A 256 4.10 1.81 -19.26
C VAL A 256 2.78 1.65 -18.50
N ALA A 257 1.67 2.19 -19.01
CA ALA A 257 0.35 1.97 -18.42
C ALA A 257 -0.06 0.49 -18.38
N ALA A 258 0.23 -0.27 -19.46
CA ALA A 258 0.01 -1.71 -19.51
C ALA A 258 0.87 -2.46 -18.48
N LEU A 259 2.13 -2.05 -18.28
CA LEU A 259 3.02 -2.60 -17.27
C LEU A 259 2.49 -2.34 -15.85
N ILE A 260 1.96 -1.16 -15.56
CA ILE A 260 1.36 -0.84 -14.25
C ILE A 260 0.04 -1.60 -14.05
N SER A 261 -0.76 -1.80 -15.10
CA SER A 261 -1.92 -2.70 -15.05
C SER A 261 -1.50 -4.13 -14.68
N TYR A 262 -0.50 -4.66 -15.37
CA TYR A 262 0.05 -5.98 -15.12
C TYR A 262 0.62 -6.10 -13.70
N LEU A 263 1.27 -5.05 -13.20
CA LEU A 263 1.73 -4.97 -11.80
C LEU A 263 0.59 -5.23 -10.80
N GLY A 264 -0.59 -4.68 -11.05
CA GLY A 264 -1.78 -4.90 -10.21
C GLY A 264 -2.15 -6.38 -10.09
N VAL A 265 -2.11 -7.13 -11.21
CA VAL A 265 -2.34 -8.59 -11.23
C VAL A 265 -1.27 -9.31 -10.42
N VAL A 266 0.00 -8.98 -10.68
CA VAL A 266 1.13 -9.64 -10.02
C VAL A 266 1.14 -9.38 -8.52
N ILE A 267 0.78 -8.17 -8.06
CA ILE A 267 0.65 -7.86 -6.62
C ILE A 267 -0.43 -8.74 -5.96
N CYS A 268 -1.57 -8.95 -6.63
CA CYS A 268 -2.63 -9.83 -6.09
C CYS A 268 -2.12 -11.26 -5.92
N ILE A 269 -1.48 -11.80 -6.94
CA ILE A 269 -0.88 -13.16 -6.91
C ILE A 269 0.25 -13.20 -5.88
N GLY A 270 1.13 -12.20 -5.87
CA GLY A 270 2.27 -12.09 -4.95
C GLY A 270 1.86 -12.10 -3.48
N LYS A 271 0.77 -11.39 -3.12
CA LYS A 271 0.25 -11.38 -1.74
C LYS A 271 -0.21 -12.77 -1.30
N ILE A 272 -0.92 -13.50 -2.17
CA ILE A 272 -1.41 -14.86 -1.88
C ILE A 272 -0.23 -15.83 -1.74
N LEU A 273 0.71 -15.82 -2.69
CA LEU A 273 1.88 -16.69 -2.67
C LEU A 273 2.79 -16.38 -1.47
N CYS A 274 3.02 -15.11 -1.17
CA CYS A 274 3.82 -14.69 -0.04
C CYS A 274 3.23 -15.22 1.28
N GLY A 275 1.91 -15.07 1.51
CA GLY A 275 1.24 -15.63 2.68
C GLY A 275 1.43 -17.14 2.79
N GLN A 276 1.20 -17.89 1.70
CA GLN A 276 1.39 -19.35 1.69
C GLN A 276 2.84 -19.77 1.93
N ILE A 277 3.81 -18.98 1.45
CA ILE A 277 5.24 -19.24 1.67
C ILE A 277 5.56 -19.09 3.16
N TYR A 278 5.11 -18.00 3.81
CA TYR A 278 5.30 -17.81 5.25
C TYR A 278 4.65 -18.94 6.07
N ASP A 279 3.44 -19.35 5.69
CA ASP A 279 2.72 -20.44 6.38
C ASP A 279 3.42 -21.79 6.23
N LYS A 280 3.97 -22.11 5.05
CA LYS A 280 4.56 -23.44 4.77
C LYS A 280 6.01 -23.58 5.18
N ILE A 281 6.83 -22.55 4.96
CA ILE A 281 8.28 -22.63 5.18
C ILE A 281 8.77 -21.78 6.35
N GLY A 282 7.85 -21.05 7.02
CA GLY A 282 8.13 -20.25 8.19
C GLY A 282 8.75 -18.88 7.87
N GLY A 283 8.75 -17.97 8.85
CA GLY A 283 9.12 -16.57 8.68
C GLY A 283 10.56 -16.37 8.22
N ARG A 284 11.51 -17.18 8.70
CA ARG A 284 12.93 -17.02 8.33
C ARG A 284 13.17 -17.24 6.84
N LEU A 285 12.65 -18.32 6.25
CA LEU A 285 12.79 -18.60 4.82
C LEU A 285 11.87 -17.72 3.98
N GLY A 286 10.67 -17.39 4.49
CA GLY A 286 9.76 -16.43 3.88
C GLY A 286 10.40 -15.06 3.70
N ASN A 287 11.21 -14.60 4.67
CA ASN A 287 11.97 -13.36 4.55
C ASN A 287 13.04 -13.43 3.44
N TYR A 288 13.77 -14.54 3.29
CA TYR A 288 14.73 -14.68 2.18
C TYR A 288 14.02 -14.60 0.83
N TYR A 289 12.85 -15.21 0.71
CA TYR A 289 12.05 -15.10 -0.51
C TYR A 289 11.65 -13.66 -0.80
N THR A 290 10.96 -12.99 0.14
CA THR A 290 10.40 -11.65 -0.11
C THR A 290 11.48 -10.60 -0.33
N TYR A 291 12.53 -10.58 0.50
CA TYR A 291 13.67 -9.67 0.32
C TYR A 291 14.47 -9.98 -0.94
N GLY A 292 14.70 -11.27 -1.21
CA GLY A 292 15.46 -11.71 -2.39
C GLY A 292 14.79 -11.34 -3.70
N VAL A 293 13.48 -11.62 -3.82
CA VAL A 293 12.72 -11.26 -5.02
C VAL A 293 12.66 -9.74 -5.19
N PHE A 294 12.46 -8.99 -4.11
CA PHE A 294 12.37 -7.53 -4.20
C PHE A 294 13.74 -6.88 -4.50
N PHE A 295 14.82 -7.45 -3.95
CA PHE A 295 16.18 -7.05 -4.31
C PHE A 295 16.47 -7.25 -5.79
N ILE A 296 16.16 -8.45 -6.33
CA ILE A 296 16.32 -8.74 -7.75
C ILE A 296 15.49 -7.78 -8.60
N ALA A 297 14.27 -7.44 -8.16
CA ALA A 297 13.44 -6.45 -8.85
C ALA A 297 14.13 -5.08 -8.95
N PHE A 298 14.76 -4.59 -7.88
CA PHE A 298 15.51 -3.33 -7.92
C PHE A 298 16.74 -3.40 -8.82
N VAL A 299 17.44 -4.54 -8.85
CA VAL A 299 18.53 -4.75 -9.81
C VAL A 299 18.03 -4.69 -11.25
N PHE A 300 16.87 -5.31 -11.55
CA PHE A 300 16.25 -5.23 -12.86
C PHE A 300 15.75 -3.81 -13.21
N CYS A 301 15.30 -3.03 -12.23
CA CYS A 301 15.04 -1.60 -12.44
C CYS A 301 16.31 -0.84 -12.88
N CYS A 302 17.48 -1.19 -12.36
CA CYS A 302 18.75 -0.59 -12.81
C CYS A 302 19.11 -0.96 -14.26
N LEU A 303 18.57 -2.05 -14.78
CA LEU A 303 18.78 -2.49 -16.16
C LEU A 303 17.77 -1.88 -17.14
N ALA A 304 16.77 -1.13 -16.67
CA ALA A 304 15.73 -0.53 -17.51
C ALA A 304 16.26 0.26 -18.75
N PRO A 305 17.39 1.00 -18.66
CA PRO A 305 17.95 1.70 -19.83
C PRO A 305 18.43 0.80 -20.97
N LEU A 306 18.61 -0.51 -20.74
CA LEU A 306 19.00 -1.45 -21.81
C LEU A 306 17.90 -1.62 -22.88
N GLY A 307 16.68 -1.22 -22.56
CA GLY A 307 15.57 -1.26 -23.50
C GLY A 307 14.98 -2.67 -23.71
N GLY A 308 14.18 -2.81 -24.77
CA GLY A 308 13.52 -4.07 -25.13
C GLY A 308 12.15 -4.23 -24.46
N THR A 309 11.37 -5.21 -24.92
CA THR A 309 9.99 -5.45 -24.45
C THR A 309 9.91 -6.42 -23.30
N ILE A 310 10.81 -7.40 -23.23
CA ILE A 310 10.77 -8.48 -22.22
C ILE A 310 11.25 -7.98 -20.85
N LEU A 311 12.30 -7.16 -20.82
CA LEU A 311 12.92 -6.68 -19.59
C LEU A 311 11.94 -5.96 -18.64
N PRO A 312 11.10 -5.01 -19.10
CA PRO A 312 10.11 -4.37 -18.26
C PRO A 312 9.09 -5.33 -17.66
N PHE A 313 8.62 -6.33 -18.40
CA PHE A 313 7.68 -7.33 -17.90
C PHE A 313 8.31 -8.19 -16.79
N VAL A 314 9.55 -8.62 -16.96
CA VAL A 314 10.30 -9.35 -15.92
C VAL A 314 10.48 -8.48 -14.69
N THR A 315 10.88 -7.23 -14.87
CA THR A 315 11.05 -6.24 -13.80
C THR A 315 9.76 -6.10 -12.99
N ILE A 316 8.64 -5.87 -13.67
CA ILE A 316 7.32 -5.68 -13.04
C ILE A 316 6.84 -6.95 -12.35
N THR A 317 7.11 -8.13 -12.92
CA THR A 317 6.78 -9.41 -12.27
C THR A 317 7.53 -9.56 -10.94
N LEU A 318 8.83 -9.38 -10.96
CA LEU A 318 9.66 -9.45 -9.74
C LEU A 318 9.25 -8.38 -8.74
N PHE A 319 8.98 -7.16 -9.20
CA PHE A 319 8.57 -6.05 -8.35
C PHE A 319 7.24 -6.33 -7.65
N GLY A 320 6.21 -6.75 -8.40
CA GLY A 320 4.90 -7.08 -7.85
C GLY A 320 4.93 -8.25 -6.86
N MET A 321 5.82 -9.24 -7.09
CA MET A 321 6.05 -10.35 -6.15
C MET A 321 6.80 -9.91 -4.89
N GLY A 322 7.58 -8.82 -4.93
CA GLY A 322 8.31 -8.26 -3.79
C GLY A 322 7.48 -7.31 -2.92
N VAL A 323 6.53 -6.59 -3.51
CA VAL A 323 5.67 -5.60 -2.80
C VAL A 323 4.99 -6.13 -1.53
N PRO A 324 4.56 -7.42 -1.41
CA PRO A 324 3.96 -7.95 -0.20
C PRO A 324 4.82 -7.83 1.07
N ILE A 325 6.12 -7.54 0.95
CA ILE A 325 7.05 -7.32 2.07
C ILE A 325 6.53 -6.27 3.06
N SER A 326 5.82 -5.25 2.61
CA SER A 326 5.31 -4.16 3.45
C SER A 326 4.07 -4.49 4.26
N ASN A 327 3.37 -5.59 3.93
CA ASN A 327 2.12 -5.96 4.57
C ASN A 327 2.16 -7.37 5.14
N VAL A 328 2.44 -8.38 4.29
CA VAL A 328 2.42 -9.79 4.68
C VAL A 328 3.58 -10.11 5.63
N SER A 329 4.79 -9.60 5.32
CA SER A 329 5.96 -9.88 6.16
C SER A 329 5.85 -9.26 7.56
N PHE A 330 5.31 -8.05 7.69
CA PHE A 330 5.13 -7.41 9.00
C PHE A 330 4.15 -8.17 9.88
N ALA A 331 3.07 -8.71 9.30
CA ALA A 331 2.15 -9.57 10.01
C ALA A 331 2.83 -10.87 10.46
N ALA A 332 3.64 -11.49 9.60
CA ALA A 332 4.40 -12.68 9.93
C ALA A 332 5.45 -12.41 11.02
N TRP A 333 6.18 -11.29 10.96
CA TRP A 333 7.14 -10.93 12.02
C TRP A 333 6.44 -10.68 13.37
N ALA A 334 5.27 -10.03 13.33
CA ALA A 334 4.51 -9.77 14.56
C ALA A 334 4.03 -11.08 15.20
N ASP A 335 3.53 -12.02 14.39
CA ASP A 335 3.05 -13.33 14.86
C ASP A 335 4.22 -14.19 15.39
N ASP A 336 5.34 -14.27 14.65
CA ASP A 336 6.48 -15.11 15.01
C ASP A 336 7.30 -14.56 16.17
N LEU A 337 7.43 -13.24 16.30
CA LEU A 337 8.39 -12.60 17.20
C LEU A 337 7.76 -11.93 18.42
N TYR A 338 6.45 -11.62 18.38
CA TYR A 338 5.75 -10.96 19.49
C TYR A 338 4.57 -11.78 20.03
N GLY A 339 4.12 -12.80 19.29
CA GLY A 339 3.00 -13.65 19.69
C GLY A 339 1.67 -12.91 19.72
N GLY A 340 0.61 -13.62 20.12
CA GLY A 340 -0.76 -13.09 20.06
C GLY A 340 -0.98 -11.81 20.86
N ALA A 341 -0.45 -11.72 22.06
CA ALA A 341 -0.63 -10.54 22.93
C ALA A 341 0.09 -9.28 22.40
N GLY A 342 1.23 -9.45 21.71
CA GLY A 342 2.03 -8.35 21.16
C GLY A 342 1.72 -8.02 19.70
N TYR A 343 0.96 -8.88 19.00
CA TYR A 343 0.75 -8.83 17.57
C TYR A 343 0.27 -7.47 17.05
N GLU A 344 -0.85 -6.97 17.57
CA GLU A 344 -1.44 -5.70 17.07
C GLU A 344 -0.51 -4.50 17.28
N SER A 345 0.17 -4.45 18.43
CA SER A 345 1.14 -3.39 18.75
C SER A 345 2.36 -3.46 17.82
N ALA A 346 2.85 -4.67 17.54
CA ALA A 346 4.00 -4.88 16.66
C ALA A 346 3.68 -4.51 15.21
N VAL A 347 2.55 -5.01 14.65
CA VAL A 347 2.11 -4.67 13.28
C VAL A 347 1.96 -3.16 13.13
N ARG A 348 1.31 -2.49 14.07
CA ARG A 348 1.16 -1.03 14.06
C ARG A 348 2.52 -0.33 14.07
N SER A 349 3.44 -0.76 14.95
CA SER A 349 4.76 -0.14 15.07
C SER A 349 5.61 -0.31 13.80
N PHE A 350 5.58 -1.49 13.17
CA PHE A 350 6.25 -1.75 11.89
C PHE A 350 5.65 -0.90 10.76
N THR A 351 4.32 -0.80 10.70
CA THR A 351 3.62 0.01 9.69
C THR A 351 3.96 1.50 9.83
N VAL A 352 4.02 2.02 11.06
CA VAL A 352 4.42 3.42 11.32
C VAL A 352 5.88 3.63 10.93
N ALA A 353 6.79 2.73 11.33
CA ALA A 353 8.20 2.82 10.97
C ALA A 353 8.40 2.80 9.44
N PHE A 354 7.69 1.92 8.74
CA PHE A 354 7.65 1.88 7.27
C PHE A 354 7.16 3.20 6.67
N ALA A 355 6.06 3.76 7.17
CA ALA A 355 5.51 5.02 6.67
C ALA A 355 6.46 6.21 6.88
N ILE A 356 7.19 6.25 8.01
CA ILE A 356 8.24 7.24 8.26
C ILE A 356 9.40 7.08 7.27
N GLY A 357 9.83 5.84 7.00
CA GLY A 357 10.85 5.56 5.99
C GLY A 357 10.44 6.04 4.61
N MET A 358 9.21 5.73 4.20
CA MET A 358 8.63 6.17 2.94
C MET A 358 8.55 7.70 2.83
N LEU A 359 8.20 8.38 3.94
CA LEU A 359 8.14 9.84 4.02
C LEU A 359 9.53 10.47 3.83
N LEU A 360 10.52 10.04 4.62
CA LEU A 360 11.84 10.66 4.64
C LEU A 360 12.63 10.42 3.34
N PHE A 361 12.46 9.24 2.72
CA PHE A 361 13.16 8.88 1.48
C PHE A 361 12.32 9.11 0.21
N GLY A 362 11.10 9.63 0.34
CA GLY A 362 10.23 9.98 -0.79
C GLY A 362 10.90 10.88 -1.84
N PRO A 363 11.64 11.95 -1.45
CA PRO A 363 12.33 12.83 -2.40
C PRO A 363 13.55 12.22 -3.08
N THR A 364 14.14 11.16 -2.51
CA THR A 364 15.42 10.58 -2.94
C THR A 364 15.48 10.26 -4.43
N PRO A 365 14.48 9.61 -5.06
CA PRO A 365 14.56 9.28 -6.49
C PRO A 365 14.65 10.53 -7.37
N GLY A 366 13.86 11.56 -7.09
CA GLY A 366 13.87 12.78 -7.86
C GLY A 366 15.18 13.56 -7.70
N ILE A 367 15.69 13.69 -6.47
CA ILE A 367 16.97 14.36 -6.19
C ILE A 367 18.12 13.67 -6.93
N LEU A 368 18.16 12.33 -6.89
CA LEU A 368 19.19 11.57 -7.59
C LEU A 368 19.02 11.67 -9.10
N ALA A 369 17.78 11.67 -9.60
CA ALA A 369 17.52 11.85 -11.02
C ALA A 369 17.97 13.24 -11.54
N ASP A 370 17.70 14.31 -10.80
CA ASP A 370 18.16 15.66 -11.15
C ASP A 370 19.69 15.76 -11.13
N ARG A 371 20.36 15.06 -10.19
CA ARG A 371 21.83 15.10 -10.06
C ARG A 371 22.56 14.26 -11.11
N PHE A 372 22.03 13.08 -11.42
CA PHE A 372 22.70 12.09 -12.28
C PHE A 372 22.06 11.96 -13.67
N GLY A 373 20.98 12.68 -13.96
CA GLY A 373 20.23 12.58 -15.21
C GLY A 373 19.48 11.26 -15.40
N SER A 374 19.33 10.45 -14.33
CA SER A 374 18.71 9.12 -14.40
C SER A 374 18.16 8.70 -13.04
N TYR A 375 17.07 7.92 -13.06
CA TYR A 375 16.50 7.28 -11.86
C TYR A 375 17.27 6.02 -11.42
N VAL A 376 18.14 5.45 -12.25
CA VAL A 376 18.91 4.21 -11.97
C VAL A 376 19.69 4.28 -10.65
N PRO A 377 20.42 5.37 -10.30
CA PRO A 377 21.13 5.47 -9.03
C PRO A 377 20.22 5.33 -7.80
N ALA A 378 18.96 5.78 -7.89
CA ALA A 378 18.00 5.61 -6.80
C ALA A 378 17.65 4.14 -6.58
N TYR A 379 17.43 3.38 -7.64
CA TYR A 379 17.13 1.95 -7.53
C TYR A 379 18.33 1.13 -7.06
N ALA A 380 19.55 1.50 -7.45
CA ALA A 380 20.77 0.91 -6.91
C ALA A 380 20.91 1.16 -5.39
N PHE A 381 20.64 2.39 -4.95
CA PHE A 381 20.61 2.74 -3.53
C PHE A 381 19.54 1.92 -2.76
N PHE A 382 18.33 1.76 -3.34
CA PHE A 382 17.27 0.95 -2.75
C PHE A 382 17.65 -0.52 -2.62
N ALA A 383 18.29 -1.09 -3.64
CA ALA A 383 18.78 -2.46 -3.61
C ALA A 383 19.78 -2.67 -2.45
N ALA A 384 20.76 -1.78 -2.28
CA ALA A 384 21.73 -1.84 -1.21
C ALA A 384 21.06 -1.71 0.19
N THR A 385 20.13 -0.76 0.34
CA THR A 385 19.41 -0.54 1.59
C THR A 385 18.54 -1.74 1.97
N LEU A 386 17.91 -2.40 0.98
CA LEU A 386 17.08 -3.58 1.20
C LEU A 386 17.90 -4.78 1.71
N ILE A 387 19.13 -4.99 1.20
CA ILE A 387 20.03 -6.03 1.72
C ILE A 387 20.33 -5.77 3.19
N PHE A 388 20.63 -4.52 3.55
CA PHE A 388 20.92 -4.16 4.94
C PHE A 388 19.72 -4.43 5.86
N SER A 389 18.51 -4.08 5.43
CA SER A 389 17.28 -4.43 6.14
C SER A 389 17.12 -5.94 6.30
N MET A 390 17.35 -6.73 5.23
CA MET A 390 17.28 -8.19 5.28
C MET A 390 18.24 -8.78 6.31
N VAL A 391 19.47 -8.30 6.37
CA VAL A 391 20.47 -8.78 7.32
C VAL A 391 20.00 -8.56 8.76
N ILE A 392 19.42 -7.41 9.07
CA ILE A 392 18.88 -7.09 10.41
C ILE A 392 17.76 -8.07 10.77
N VAL A 393 16.82 -8.30 9.87
CA VAL A 393 15.68 -9.20 10.11
C VAL A 393 16.16 -10.63 10.31
N GLN A 394 17.06 -11.11 9.46
CA GLN A 394 17.62 -12.46 9.57
C GLN A 394 18.44 -12.65 10.85
N TYR A 395 19.16 -11.62 11.29
CA TYR A 395 19.84 -11.64 12.57
C TYR A 395 18.85 -11.81 13.74
N ALA A 396 17.73 -11.08 13.73
CA ALA A 396 16.69 -11.20 14.74
C ALA A 396 16.09 -12.61 14.80
N TYR A 397 15.74 -13.18 13.64
CA TYR A 397 15.20 -14.55 13.55
C TYR A 397 16.21 -15.61 14.02
N ARG A 398 17.50 -15.42 13.72
CA ARG A 398 18.55 -16.33 14.21
C ARG A 398 18.70 -16.26 15.73
N LYS A 399 18.72 -15.05 16.30
CA LYS A 399 18.94 -14.84 17.73
C LYS A 399 17.81 -15.38 18.59
N LEU A 400 16.55 -15.29 18.09
CA LEU A 400 15.38 -15.79 18.79
C LEU A 400 15.08 -17.28 18.50
N ASN A 401 15.92 -17.93 17.68
CA ASN A 401 15.75 -19.34 17.26
C ASN A 401 14.34 -19.64 16.69
N THR A 402 13.66 -18.61 16.19
CA THR A 402 12.35 -18.68 15.57
C THR A 402 12.50 -18.98 14.08
N GLY A 403 11.77 -19.97 13.56
CA GLY A 403 11.76 -20.27 12.14
C GLY A 403 12.18 -21.70 11.77
N HIS A 404 12.33 -22.60 12.75
CA HIS A 404 12.47 -24.03 12.53
C HIS A 404 11.37 -24.79 13.29
N ARG A 405 10.10 -24.59 12.92
CA ARG A 405 9.05 -25.58 13.20
C ARG A 405 8.46 -25.96 11.85
N PRO A 406 8.76 -27.18 11.34
CA PRO A 406 7.95 -27.77 10.28
C PRO A 406 6.52 -27.86 10.81
N ALA A 407 5.56 -27.47 9.97
CA ALA A 407 4.15 -27.69 10.24
C ALA A 407 3.95 -29.19 10.57
N LYS A 408 3.39 -29.48 11.73
CA LYS A 408 2.86 -30.80 12.06
C LYS A 408 1.54 -31.00 11.37
#